data_5ac32d7deddece1bf8b4320dee178c7a
#
_entry.id   5ac32d7deddece1bf8b4320dee178c7a
#
_cell.length_a   1.000
_cell.length_b   1.000
_cell.length_c   1.000
_cell.angle_alpha   90.00
_cell.angle_beta   90.00
_cell.angle_gamma   90.00
#
_symmetry.space_group_name_H-M   'P 1'
#
loop_
_entity.id
_entity.type
_entity.pdbx_description
1 polymer ?
#
loop_
_entity_poly.entity_id
_entity_poly.type
_entity_poly.pdbx_seq_one_letter_code
_entity_poly.pdbx_strand_id
1 'polypeptide(L)'
;MQRTSLSAVHYRPIDAAIRWAGLFRFRDEILATVRSRRLPATLDCPRCNELRLCTDRIYDAIIHGELPYGQNGITMHDESLWDSPDLTIRHVDLKRWMAHTYPGQRPAFLFSRAERVVHPVITVEAGQALLVEREALKSQLDLCRHQVQALQDQLKKQDAPTASCALCPLSDRAEATYLNIVG
;
A
#
# COMPACT_ATOMS: atom_id res chain seq x y z
N MET A 1 23.92 30.27 1.80
CA MET A 1 22.69 31.09 1.58
C MET A 1 21.54 30.15 1.36
N GLN A 2 20.71 29.94 2.38
CA GLN A 2 19.48 29.16 2.24
C GLN A 2 18.47 30.05 1.50
N ARG A 3 18.18 29.68 0.24
CA ARG A 3 17.01 30.23 -0.46
C ARG A 3 15.77 29.75 0.29
N THR A 4 15.17 30.64 1.07
CA THR A 4 13.82 30.44 1.58
C THR A 4 12.93 30.26 0.34
N SER A 5 12.52 29.04 0.07
CA SER A 5 11.56 28.72 -0.97
C SER A 5 10.26 29.44 -0.59
N LEU A 6 9.97 30.54 -1.26
CA LEU A 6 8.65 31.18 -1.19
C LEU A 6 7.64 30.08 -1.47
N SER A 7 6.72 29.87 -0.55
CA SER A 7 5.63 28.92 -0.72
C SER A 7 4.86 29.31 -1.97
N ALA A 8 4.84 28.45 -2.97
CA ALA A 8 4.06 28.71 -4.17
C ALA A 8 2.58 28.76 -3.78
N VAL A 9 1.86 29.80 -4.24
CA VAL A 9 0.42 29.91 -3.97
C VAL A 9 -0.38 28.85 -4.73
N HIS A 10 0.16 28.41 -5.86
CA HIS A 10 -0.42 27.42 -6.76
C HIS A 10 0.63 26.39 -7.16
N TYR A 11 0.19 25.16 -7.35
CA TYR A 11 1.03 24.05 -7.82
C TYR A 11 0.39 23.42 -9.04
N ARG A 12 1.19 23.09 -10.04
CA ARG A 12 0.80 22.10 -11.04
C ARG A 12 0.74 20.73 -10.35
N PRO A 13 -0.18 19.84 -10.71
CA PRO A 13 -0.27 18.51 -10.09
C PRO A 13 1.07 17.76 -10.06
N ILE A 14 1.80 17.80 -11.18
CA ILE A 14 3.11 17.14 -11.27
C ILE A 14 4.17 17.78 -10.36
N ASP A 15 4.20 19.10 -10.21
CA ASP A 15 5.13 19.77 -9.28
C ASP A 15 4.82 19.41 -7.81
N ALA A 16 3.52 19.29 -7.48
CA ALA A 16 3.08 18.84 -6.16
C ALA A 16 3.50 17.39 -5.91
N ALA A 17 3.33 16.50 -6.89
CA ALA A 17 3.74 15.09 -6.80
C ALA A 17 5.25 14.93 -6.63
N ILE A 18 6.06 15.67 -7.40
CA ILE A 18 7.54 15.67 -7.28
C ILE A 18 7.96 16.08 -5.86
N ARG A 19 7.33 17.12 -5.30
CA ARG A 19 7.62 17.59 -3.94
C ARG A 19 7.16 16.59 -2.89
N TRP A 20 6.01 15.96 -3.08
CA TRP A 20 5.47 14.95 -2.19
C TRP A 20 6.35 13.69 -2.18
N ALA A 21 6.79 13.21 -3.34
CA ALA A 21 7.72 12.09 -3.45
C ALA A 21 9.16 12.41 -2.97
N GLY A 22 9.46 13.66 -2.60
CA GLY A 22 10.80 14.08 -2.15
C GLY A 22 11.84 14.18 -3.28
N LEU A 23 11.38 14.30 -4.52
CA LEU A 23 12.22 14.32 -5.74
C LEU A 23 12.52 15.73 -6.26
N PHE A 24 12.39 16.75 -5.43
CA PHE A 24 12.54 18.14 -5.87
C PHE A 24 13.89 18.45 -6.53
N ARG A 25 14.96 17.76 -6.14
CA ARG A 25 16.29 17.91 -6.74
C ARG A 25 16.36 17.44 -8.20
N PHE A 26 15.46 16.53 -8.61
CA PHE A 26 15.36 15.98 -9.98
C PHE A 26 14.24 16.63 -10.78
N ARG A 27 13.66 17.71 -10.26
CA ARG A 27 12.46 18.35 -10.81
C ARG A 27 12.61 18.68 -12.30
N ASP A 28 13.70 19.32 -12.68
CA ASP A 28 13.88 19.82 -14.04
C ASP A 28 14.10 18.65 -15.04
N GLU A 29 14.78 17.59 -14.63
CA GLU A 29 14.92 16.35 -15.41
C GLU A 29 13.56 15.66 -15.59
N ILE A 30 12.78 15.53 -14.54
CA ILE A 30 11.46 14.93 -14.59
C ILE A 30 10.55 15.76 -15.50
N LEU A 31 10.50 17.08 -15.33
CA LEU A 31 9.66 17.96 -16.15
C LEU A 31 10.03 17.98 -17.60
N ALA A 32 11.30 17.78 -17.95
CA ALA A 32 11.75 17.67 -19.33
C ALA A 32 11.19 16.43 -20.05
N THR A 33 10.87 15.37 -19.31
CA THR A 33 10.33 14.11 -19.85
C THR A 33 8.80 14.06 -19.83
N VAL A 34 8.15 14.87 -18.97
CA VAL A 34 6.69 14.90 -18.81
C VAL A 34 6.06 15.78 -19.89
N ARG A 35 5.36 15.16 -20.85
CA ARG A 35 4.65 15.87 -21.93
C ARG A 35 3.15 16.04 -21.68
N SER A 36 2.59 15.27 -20.75
CA SER A 36 1.18 15.28 -20.37
C SER A 36 1.04 15.02 -18.87
N ARG A 37 -0.19 14.89 -18.38
CA ARG A 37 -0.45 14.50 -16.97
C ARG A 37 0.17 13.14 -16.59
N ARG A 38 0.40 12.26 -17.56
CA ARG A 38 0.94 10.93 -17.33
C ARG A 38 2.45 10.93 -17.41
N LEU A 39 3.07 10.29 -16.42
CA LEU A 39 4.50 10.04 -16.45
C LEU A 39 4.82 8.97 -17.52
N PRO A 40 5.89 9.12 -18.29
CA PRO A 40 6.31 8.11 -19.26
C PRO A 40 6.62 6.79 -18.54
N ALA A 41 6.37 5.66 -19.24
CA ALA A 41 6.59 4.32 -18.67
C ALA A 41 8.06 4.07 -18.28
N THR A 42 8.97 4.67 -19.05
CA THR A 42 10.43 4.48 -18.98
C THR A 42 11.15 5.61 -18.23
N LEU A 43 10.45 6.33 -17.33
CA LEU A 43 11.09 7.38 -16.54
C LEU A 43 12.12 6.74 -15.60
N ASP A 44 13.40 6.97 -15.88
CA ASP A 44 14.50 6.54 -15.04
C ASP A 44 14.80 7.62 -13.99
N CYS A 45 14.19 7.48 -12.84
CA CYS A 45 14.48 8.33 -11.69
C CYS A 45 14.39 7.52 -10.41
N PRO A 46 15.17 7.89 -9.37
CA PRO A 46 15.01 7.30 -8.05
C PRO A 46 13.57 7.45 -7.55
N ARG A 47 12.99 6.39 -6.98
CA ARG A 47 11.63 6.41 -6.42
C ARG A 47 10.53 6.74 -7.45
N CYS A 48 10.72 6.34 -8.69
CA CYS A 48 9.78 6.60 -9.78
C CYS A 48 8.37 6.04 -9.48
N ASN A 49 8.28 4.88 -8.83
CA ASN A 49 7.00 4.29 -8.42
C ASN A 49 6.25 5.17 -7.40
N GLU A 50 6.96 5.79 -6.47
CA GLU A 50 6.35 6.74 -5.53
C GLU A 50 5.86 8.00 -6.23
N LEU A 51 6.62 8.52 -7.18
CA LEU A 51 6.21 9.66 -7.99
C LEU A 51 4.93 9.35 -8.77
N ARG A 52 4.84 8.17 -9.41
CA ARG A 52 3.62 7.73 -10.10
C ARG A 52 2.44 7.67 -9.15
N LEU A 53 2.62 7.00 -8.02
CA LEU A 53 1.57 6.88 -7.01
C LEU A 53 1.10 8.25 -6.50
N CYS A 54 2.01 9.19 -6.23
CA CYS A 54 1.65 10.54 -5.81
C CYS A 54 0.91 11.31 -6.92
N THR A 55 1.33 11.13 -8.18
CA THR A 55 0.69 11.75 -9.34
C THR A 55 -0.73 11.23 -9.51
N ASP A 56 -0.90 9.91 -9.53
CA ASP A 56 -2.20 9.26 -9.70
C ASP A 56 -3.17 9.68 -8.59
N ARG A 57 -2.73 9.68 -7.34
CA ARG A 57 -3.56 10.12 -6.19
C ARG A 57 -4.06 11.55 -6.33
N ILE A 58 -3.22 12.47 -6.81
CA ILE A 58 -3.62 13.87 -7.02
C ILE A 58 -4.64 13.97 -8.15
N TYR A 59 -4.41 13.29 -9.28
CA TYR A 59 -5.34 13.31 -10.41
C TYR A 59 -6.66 12.61 -10.08
N ASP A 60 -6.63 11.50 -9.37
CA ASP A 60 -7.84 10.83 -8.91
C ASP A 60 -8.68 11.74 -8.02
N ALA A 61 -8.05 12.45 -7.08
CA ALA A 61 -8.74 13.43 -6.23
C ALA A 61 -9.35 14.59 -7.02
N ILE A 62 -8.70 15.05 -8.10
CA ILE A 62 -9.23 16.05 -9.02
C ILE A 62 -10.44 15.51 -9.76
N ILE A 63 -10.33 14.33 -10.36
CA ILE A 63 -11.38 13.69 -11.16
C ILE A 63 -12.62 13.40 -10.31
N HIS A 64 -12.43 12.96 -9.06
CA HIS A 64 -13.55 12.68 -8.14
C HIS A 64 -14.07 13.93 -7.40
N GLY A 65 -13.53 15.13 -7.70
CA GLY A 65 -14.00 16.37 -7.09
C GLY A 65 -13.59 16.58 -5.63
N GLU A 66 -12.70 15.73 -5.09
CA GLU A 66 -12.18 15.86 -3.73
C GLU A 66 -11.19 17.02 -3.59
N LEU A 67 -10.46 17.32 -4.67
CA LEU A 67 -9.43 18.35 -4.72
C LEU A 67 -9.82 19.43 -5.74
N PRO A 68 -10.19 20.66 -5.28
CA PRO A 68 -10.50 21.78 -6.16
C PRO A 68 -9.30 22.15 -7.03
N TYR A 69 -9.56 22.37 -8.28
CA TYR A 69 -8.55 22.73 -9.29
C TYR A 69 -9.01 23.94 -10.12
N GLY A 70 -8.12 24.43 -10.97
CA GLY A 70 -8.44 25.52 -11.87
C GLY A 70 -7.26 25.96 -12.71
N GLN A 71 -7.34 27.19 -13.22
CA GLN A 71 -6.31 27.81 -14.04
C GLN A 71 -6.03 29.22 -13.53
N ASN A 72 -4.76 29.65 -13.55
CA ASN A 72 -4.33 30.99 -13.15
C ASN A 72 -4.85 31.45 -11.78
N GLY A 73 -5.01 30.50 -10.83
CA GLY A 73 -5.48 30.81 -9.48
C GLY A 73 -7.00 30.91 -9.31
N ILE A 74 -7.76 30.73 -10.38
CA ILE A 74 -9.21 30.70 -10.35
C ILE A 74 -9.65 29.24 -10.28
N THR A 75 -10.43 28.87 -9.24
CA THR A 75 -11.02 27.55 -9.15
C THR A 75 -12.07 27.37 -10.23
N MET A 76 -11.99 26.28 -10.97
CA MET A 76 -12.89 25.95 -12.06
C MET A 76 -13.30 24.47 -11.94
N HIS A 77 -14.42 24.11 -12.59
CA HIS A 77 -14.92 22.73 -12.66
C HIS A 77 -14.98 22.27 -14.12
N ASP A 78 -13.96 22.64 -14.91
CA ASP A 78 -13.89 22.33 -16.33
C ASP A 78 -12.99 21.10 -16.54
N GLU A 79 -13.59 19.99 -16.94
CA GLU A 79 -12.91 18.72 -17.20
C GLU A 79 -11.87 18.83 -18.34
N SER A 80 -12.03 19.79 -19.25
CA SER A 80 -11.08 20.04 -20.34
C SER A 80 -9.69 20.45 -19.81
N LEU A 81 -9.63 20.94 -18.58
CA LEU A 81 -8.37 21.33 -17.94
C LEU A 81 -7.54 20.13 -17.44
N TRP A 82 -8.12 18.95 -17.32
CA TRP A 82 -7.40 17.81 -16.72
C TRP A 82 -6.12 17.41 -17.47
N ASP A 83 -6.10 17.59 -18.78
CA ASP A 83 -4.93 17.35 -19.60
C ASP A 83 -4.16 18.65 -19.95
N SER A 84 -4.61 19.80 -19.44
CA SER A 84 -3.98 21.08 -19.69
C SER A 84 -2.67 21.23 -18.90
N PRO A 85 -1.61 21.78 -19.50
CA PRO A 85 -0.40 22.15 -18.78
C PRO A 85 -0.61 23.29 -17.78
N ASP A 86 -1.71 24.04 -17.94
CA ASP A 86 -2.06 25.18 -17.11
C ASP A 86 -2.92 24.80 -15.89
N LEU A 87 -3.23 23.51 -15.74
CA LEU A 87 -3.94 22.99 -14.57
C LEU A 87 -3.14 23.29 -13.30
N THR A 88 -3.80 23.97 -12.37
CA THR A 88 -3.21 24.34 -11.08
C THR A 88 -4.13 24.03 -9.92
N ILE A 89 -3.52 23.79 -8.77
CA ILE A 89 -4.17 23.53 -7.48
C ILE A 89 -3.70 24.60 -6.52
N ARG A 90 -4.61 25.22 -5.78
CA ARG A 90 -4.22 26.19 -4.74
C ARG A 90 -3.53 25.47 -3.57
N HIS A 91 -2.51 26.11 -3.03
CA HIS A 91 -1.77 25.59 -1.85
C HIS A 91 -2.71 25.22 -0.70
N VAL A 92 -3.68 26.08 -0.41
CA VAL A 92 -4.62 25.88 0.72
C VAL A 92 -5.53 24.67 0.53
N ASP A 93 -5.97 24.40 -0.70
CA ASP A 93 -6.84 23.27 -1.01
C ASP A 93 -6.05 21.96 -1.00
N LEU A 94 -4.87 21.96 -1.60
CA LEU A 94 -3.96 20.81 -1.56
C LEU A 94 -3.58 20.45 -0.12
N LYS A 95 -3.27 21.45 0.71
CA LYS A 95 -2.94 21.25 2.12
C LYS A 95 -4.11 20.66 2.91
N ARG A 96 -5.33 21.20 2.69
CA ARG A 96 -6.56 20.72 3.35
C ARG A 96 -6.87 19.28 2.95
N TRP A 97 -6.85 18.98 1.66
CA TRP A 97 -7.07 17.64 1.15
C TRP A 97 -6.05 16.65 1.71
N MET A 98 -4.76 16.98 1.68
CA MET A 98 -3.72 16.12 2.19
C MET A 98 -3.83 15.90 3.72
N ALA A 99 -4.19 16.92 4.49
CA ALA A 99 -4.41 16.80 5.93
C ALA A 99 -5.56 15.85 6.27
N HIS A 100 -6.59 15.82 5.42
CA HIS A 100 -7.77 14.98 5.59
C HIS A 100 -7.52 13.54 5.12
N THR A 101 -7.02 13.38 3.90
CA THR A 101 -6.90 12.07 3.23
C THR A 101 -5.64 11.31 3.66
N TYR A 102 -4.54 12.04 3.96
CA TYR A 102 -3.25 11.46 4.34
C TYR A 102 -2.71 12.07 5.64
N PRO A 103 -3.40 11.93 6.78
CA PRO A 103 -3.04 12.61 8.04
C PRO A 103 -1.64 12.25 8.56
N GLY A 104 -1.15 11.06 8.22
CA GLY A 104 0.21 10.61 8.55
C GLY A 104 1.31 11.15 7.63
N GLN A 105 0.94 11.79 6.50
CA GLN A 105 1.89 12.32 5.52
C GLN A 105 1.80 13.84 5.50
N ARG A 106 2.79 14.51 6.10
CA ARG A 106 2.84 15.97 6.19
C ARG A 106 4.10 16.52 5.53
N PRO A 107 4.13 16.62 4.18
CA PRO A 107 5.32 17.06 3.46
C PRO A 107 5.66 18.52 3.79
N ALA A 108 6.97 18.79 3.88
CA ALA A 108 7.49 20.08 4.33
C ALA A 108 7.13 21.27 3.43
N PHE A 109 6.74 21.05 2.20
CA PHE A 109 6.34 22.12 1.29
C PHE A 109 4.90 22.62 1.53
N LEU A 110 4.07 21.83 2.23
CA LEU A 110 2.68 22.20 2.59
C LEU A 110 2.54 22.51 4.09
N PHE A 111 3.27 21.80 4.93
CA PHE A 111 3.12 21.89 6.38
C PHE A 111 4.35 22.50 7.03
N SER A 112 4.14 23.44 7.93
CA SER A 112 5.21 24.01 8.75
C SER A 112 5.82 22.95 9.68
N ARG A 113 6.98 23.26 10.25
CA ARG A 113 7.64 22.36 11.21
C ARG A 113 6.74 22.03 12.41
N ALA A 114 6.01 23.03 12.93
CA ALA A 114 5.10 22.85 14.05
C ALA A 114 3.95 21.90 13.67
N GLU A 115 3.32 22.08 12.51
CA GLU A 115 2.22 21.22 12.04
C GLU A 115 2.65 19.77 11.75
N ARG A 116 3.92 19.55 11.42
CA ARG A 116 4.45 18.20 11.18
C ARG A 116 4.75 17.44 12.48
N VAL A 117 5.01 18.16 13.56
CA VAL A 117 5.28 17.56 14.89
C VAL A 117 3.97 17.27 15.63
N VAL A 118 2.90 17.99 15.32
CA VAL A 118 1.58 17.72 15.91
C VAL A 118 1.08 16.39 15.35
N HIS A 119 1.25 15.32 16.12
CA HIS A 119 0.53 14.08 15.87
C HIS A 119 -0.97 14.37 15.91
N PRO A 120 -1.79 13.78 15.01
CA PRO A 120 -3.23 13.86 15.17
C PRO A 120 -3.53 13.39 16.59
N VAL A 121 -4.13 14.28 17.38
CA VAL A 121 -4.58 13.93 18.73
C VAL A 121 -5.63 12.84 18.53
N ILE A 122 -5.26 11.60 18.78
CA ILE A 122 -6.23 10.51 18.87
C ILE A 122 -7.11 10.90 20.05
N THR A 123 -8.39 11.16 19.81
CA THR A 123 -9.32 11.41 20.92
C THR A 123 -9.29 10.23 21.86
N VAL A 124 -9.51 10.46 23.14
CA VAL A 124 -9.51 9.39 24.16
C VAL A 124 -10.46 8.26 23.74
N GLU A 125 -11.62 8.63 23.17
CA GLU A 125 -12.62 7.68 22.67
C GLU A 125 -12.09 6.86 21.48
N ALA A 126 -11.44 7.50 20.50
CA ALA A 126 -10.82 6.78 19.37
C ALA A 126 -9.67 5.87 19.85
N GLY A 127 -8.88 6.32 20.82
CA GLY A 127 -7.85 5.51 21.46
C GLY A 127 -8.43 4.30 22.18
N GLN A 128 -9.51 4.47 22.91
CA GLN A 128 -10.22 3.38 23.59
C GLN A 128 -10.83 2.40 22.58
N ALA A 129 -11.47 2.88 21.50
CA ALA A 129 -12.02 2.03 20.46
C ALA A 129 -10.93 1.15 19.79
N LEU A 130 -9.77 1.72 19.48
CA LEU A 130 -8.64 0.97 18.94
C LEU A 130 -8.09 -0.07 19.91
N LEU A 131 -8.08 0.21 21.21
CA LEU A 131 -7.67 -0.76 22.24
C LEU A 131 -8.65 -1.93 22.32
N VAL A 132 -9.96 -1.67 22.29
CA VAL A 132 -11.00 -2.72 22.29
C VAL A 132 -10.89 -3.59 21.03
N GLU A 133 -10.73 -2.97 19.87
CA GLU A 133 -10.55 -3.70 18.61
C GLU A 133 -9.28 -4.57 18.63
N ARG A 134 -8.17 -4.05 19.13
CA ARG A 134 -6.93 -4.81 19.30
C ARG A 134 -7.11 -6.03 20.18
N GLU A 135 -7.80 -5.90 21.32
CA GLU A 135 -8.03 -7.03 22.22
C GLU A 135 -9.00 -8.07 21.61
N ALA A 136 -10.00 -7.62 20.84
CA ALA A 136 -10.88 -8.51 20.09
C ALA A 136 -10.11 -9.32 19.03
N LEU A 137 -9.28 -8.67 18.25
CA LEU A 137 -8.43 -9.31 17.23
C LEU A 137 -7.43 -10.29 17.86
N LYS A 138 -6.86 -9.94 19.02
CA LYS A 138 -5.97 -10.82 19.76
C LYS A 138 -6.69 -12.09 20.21
N SER A 139 -7.89 -11.94 20.76
CA SER A 139 -8.71 -13.08 21.19
C SER A 139 -9.09 -14.00 20.02
N GLN A 140 -9.42 -13.43 18.85
CA GLN A 140 -9.67 -14.20 17.64
C GLN A 140 -8.42 -14.96 17.17
N LEU A 141 -7.26 -14.31 17.20
CA LEU A 141 -6.00 -14.92 16.83
C LEU A 141 -5.64 -16.09 17.75
N ASP A 142 -5.84 -15.95 19.05
CA ASP A 142 -5.60 -17.02 20.01
C ASP A 142 -6.58 -18.18 19.79
N LEU A 143 -7.85 -17.91 19.50
CA LEU A 143 -8.82 -18.96 19.13
C LEU A 143 -8.39 -19.72 17.87
N CYS A 144 -8.00 -19.00 16.83
CA CYS A 144 -7.48 -19.65 15.60
C CYS A 144 -6.24 -20.50 15.86
N ARG A 145 -5.33 -20.02 16.71
CA ARG A 145 -4.13 -20.81 17.10
C ARG A 145 -4.51 -22.10 17.80
N HIS A 146 -5.45 -22.07 18.72
CA HIS A 146 -5.94 -23.28 19.38
C HIS A 146 -6.61 -24.25 18.42
N GLN A 147 -7.39 -23.74 17.44
CA GLN A 147 -8.00 -24.57 16.40
C GLN A 147 -6.94 -25.26 15.54
N VAL A 148 -5.94 -24.50 15.08
CA VAL A 148 -4.82 -25.06 14.31
C VAL A 148 -4.09 -26.14 15.09
N GLN A 149 -3.79 -25.89 16.36
CA GLN A 149 -3.13 -26.87 17.22
C GLN A 149 -3.97 -28.15 17.37
N ALA A 150 -5.27 -28.01 17.62
CA ALA A 150 -6.18 -29.14 17.74
C ALA A 150 -6.23 -29.99 16.46
N LEU A 151 -6.30 -29.33 15.29
CA LEU A 151 -6.28 -30.03 14.00
C LEU A 151 -4.94 -30.73 13.75
N GLN A 152 -3.83 -30.11 14.10
CA GLN A 152 -2.50 -30.73 14.00
C GLN A 152 -2.39 -31.98 14.90
N ASP A 153 -2.93 -31.92 16.11
CA ASP A 153 -2.93 -33.05 17.03
C ASP A 153 -3.84 -34.19 16.55
N GLN A 154 -4.97 -33.84 15.89
CA GLN A 154 -5.82 -34.84 15.22
C GLN A 154 -5.11 -35.54 14.07
N LEU A 155 -4.42 -34.78 13.21
CA LEU A 155 -3.63 -35.34 12.11
C LEU A 155 -2.54 -36.28 12.63
N LYS A 156 -1.78 -35.87 13.64
CA LYS A 156 -0.76 -36.71 14.26
C LYS A 156 -1.32 -38.03 14.82
N LYS A 157 -2.56 -38.00 15.34
CA LYS A 157 -3.24 -39.22 15.83
C LYS A 157 -3.69 -40.13 14.69
N GLN A 158 -4.03 -39.59 13.54
CA GLN A 158 -4.41 -40.37 12.36
C GLN A 158 -3.18 -40.97 11.65
N ASP A 159 -2.06 -40.26 11.66
CA ASP A 159 -0.79 -40.72 11.08
C ASP A 159 -0.01 -41.67 12.01
N ALA A 160 -0.47 -41.91 13.23
CA ALA A 160 0.10 -42.93 14.08
C ALA A 160 -0.15 -44.29 13.42
N PRO A 161 0.90 -45.04 13.02
CA PRO A 161 0.72 -46.30 12.35
C PRO A 161 -0.06 -47.23 13.30
N THR A 162 -1.18 -47.77 12.81
CA THR A 162 -1.84 -48.93 13.41
C THR A 162 -0.85 -50.11 13.36
N ALA A 163 0.11 -50.09 14.26
CA ALA A 163 0.98 -51.22 14.53
C ALA A 163 0.15 -52.28 15.22
N SER A 164 -0.71 -52.91 14.46
CA SER A 164 -1.24 -54.22 14.82
C SER A 164 -1.80 -54.88 13.55
N CYS A 165 -0.92 -55.20 12.62
CA CYS A 165 -1.19 -56.33 11.77
C CYS A 165 -0.24 -57.45 12.25
N ALA A 166 -0.82 -58.31 13.04
CA ALA A 166 -0.17 -59.56 13.48
C ALA A 166 0.47 -60.24 12.28
N LEU A 167 1.74 -60.58 12.43
CA LEU A 167 2.46 -61.49 11.61
C LEU A 167 1.60 -62.77 11.42
N CYS A 168 0.96 -62.90 10.26
CA CYS A 168 0.56 -64.20 9.78
C CYS A 168 1.84 -64.97 9.38
N PRO A 169 2.16 -66.09 9.98
CA PRO A 169 3.24 -66.92 9.51
C PRO A 169 2.87 -67.49 8.13
N LEU A 170 3.57 -67.02 7.11
CA LEU A 170 3.57 -67.69 5.79
C LEU A 170 3.96 -69.16 6.00
N SER A 171 2.96 -70.01 5.82
CA SER A 171 3.22 -71.50 5.84
C SER A 171 4.13 -71.83 4.67
N ASP A 172 5.24 -72.53 4.98
CA ASP A 172 6.16 -73.20 4.08
C ASP A 172 5.46 -74.28 3.25
N ARG A 173 4.64 -73.87 2.27
CA ARG A 173 3.99 -74.85 1.37
C ARG A 173 3.78 -74.35 -0.07
N ALA A 174 4.76 -73.67 -0.62
CA ALA A 174 4.71 -73.23 -2.01
C ALA A 174 6.05 -73.27 -2.73
N GLU A 175 6.99 -74.12 -2.28
CA GLU A 175 8.27 -74.40 -2.98
C GLU A 175 8.39 -75.77 -3.62
N ALA A 176 7.26 -76.34 -4.05
CA ALA A 176 7.35 -77.70 -4.65
C ALA A 176 6.53 -77.80 -5.96
N THR A 177 6.47 -76.81 -6.81
CA THR A 177 5.74 -76.99 -8.09
C THR A 177 6.27 -76.11 -9.26
N TYR A 178 7.55 -75.83 -9.31
CA TYR A 178 8.15 -75.19 -10.52
C TYR A 178 9.43 -75.89 -10.96
N LEU A 179 9.37 -77.26 -11.12
CA LEU A 179 10.38 -78.02 -11.84
C LEU A 179 9.69 -79.16 -12.56
N ASN A 180 9.00 -78.90 -13.62
CA ASN A 180 8.71 -79.85 -14.72
C ASN A 180 7.81 -79.14 -15.72
N ILE A 181 8.37 -78.38 -16.65
CA ILE A 181 7.92 -78.15 -18.03
C ILE A 181 9.08 -77.45 -18.75
N VAL A 182 10.05 -78.16 -19.22
CA VAL A 182 10.79 -77.95 -20.47
C VAL A 182 11.27 -79.33 -20.86
N GLY A 183 10.60 -79.97 -21.80
CA GLY A 183 11.00 -81.05 -22.65
C GLY A 183 10.48 -80.71 -24.02
#